data_d2d5542d0504dda44e2580c1e4f7d236
#
_entry.id   d2d5542d0504dda44e2580c1e4f7d236
#
_cell.length_a   1.000
_cell.length_b   1.000
_cell.length_c   1.000
_cell.angle_alpha   90.00
_cell.angle_beta   90.00
_cell.angle_gamma   90.00
#
_symmetry.space_group_name_H-M   'P 1'
#
loop_
_entity.id
_entity.type
_entity.pdbx_description
1 polymer ?
#
loop_
_entity_poly.entity_id
_entity_poly.type
_entity_poly.pdbx_seq_one_letter_code
_entity_poly.pdbx_strand_id
1 'polypeptide(L)'
;MAGKMEKLPNKKPRPIEGHKPAAAILRGVVDKVYANAWEAKKRGELVGWSSSKFPIELAKAFDLNVVYPENHAASTAAKKDGLRLCQAAEDMGYDNDICGYARISLAYAAGEPTDSRRMPQPDFLLCCNNICNMMTKWYENIARIHNIPLIMIDIPFSNTVDTPEEKVDYLIGQFDHAIKQLEELTGKKFDEKKFEDACARANRTAAAWLKSCKYMGYKPSPLSGFDLFNHMADIVAARCDEEAAMGFELLAEEFEQSIKEGTSTWEYPEEHRILFEGIPCWPGLKPLFEPLKDNGVNVTAVVYAPAFGFRYNNVREMAAAYCKAPCSVCIETGVEWRETMAKENGISGALVNYNRSCKPWSGAMPEIERRWKE
;
A
#
# COMPACT_ATOMS: atom_id res chain seq x y z
N MET A 1 -34.29 -10.30 -16.47
CA MET A 1 -33.26 -9.30 -16.85
C MET A 1 -33.51 -8.09 -15.98
N ALA A 2 -32.67 -7.81 -14.98
CA ALA A 2 -32.74 -6.56 -14.23
C ALA A 2 -32.46 -5.42 -15.23
N GLY A 3 -33.32 -4.40 -15.29
CA GLY A 3 -33.09 -3.21 -16.10
C GLY A 3 -31.79 -2.55 -15.65
N LYS A 4 -31.02 -1.99 -16.58
CA LYS A 4 -29.84 -1.18 -16.23
C LYS A 4 -30.28 -0.05 -15.31
N MET A 5 -29.60 0.09 -14.18
CA MET A 5 -29.86 1.20 -13.25
C MET A 5 -29.61 2.55 -13.95
N GLU A 6 -30.44 3.52 -13.65
CA GLU A 6 -30.27 4.88 -14.13
C GLU A 6 -29.09 5.53 -13.40
N LYS A 7 -28.16 6.11 -14.16
CA LYS A 7 -27.01 6.80 -13.59
C LYS A 7 -27.43 8.08 -12.91
N LEU A 8 -26.94 8.27 -11.70
CA LEU A 8 -27.01 9.56 -11.02
C LEU A 8 -26.03 10.55 -11.68
N PRO A 9 -26.30 11.87 -11.62
CA PRO A 9 -25.35 12.87 -12.10
C PRO A 9 -24.03 12.73 -11.31
N ASN A 10 -23.01 12.15 -11.95
CA ASN A 10 -21.68 12.03 -11.36
C ASN A 10 -21.06 13.43 -11.22
N LYS A 11 -20.70 13.77 -10.00
CA LYS A 11 -19.90 14.96 -9.72
C LYS A 11 -18.61 14.52 -9.06
N LYS A 12 -17.53 14.51 -9.86
CA LYS A 12 -16.17 14.35 -9.30
C LYS A 12 -15.96 15.38 -8.19
N PRO A 13 -15.19 15.03 -7.15
CA PRO A 13 -14.79 16.00 -6.14
C PRO A 13 -14.23 17.25 -6.83
N ARG A 14 -14.63 18.42 -6.35
CA ARG A 14 -14.11 19.68 -6.88
C ARG A 14 -12.78 19.96 -6.22
N PRO A 15 -11.79 20.44 -6.98
CA PRO A 15 -10.54 20.92 -6.39
C PRO A 15 -10.82 22.02 -5.37
N ILE A 16 -10.09 22.04 -4.30
CA ILE A 16 -10.10 23.14 -3.33
C ILE A 16 -9.62 24.41 -4.02
N GLU A 17 -10.27 25.52 -3.75
CA GLU A 17 -9.97 26.82 -4.38
C GLU A 17 -8.47 27.16 -4.27
N GLY A 18 -7.89 27.58 -5.37
CA GLY A 18 -6.45 27.89 -5.46
C GLY A 18 -5.54 26.67 -5.65
N HIS A 19 -6.06 25.45 -5.67
CA HIS A 19 -5.30 24.21 -5.82
C HIS A 19 -5.64 23.43 -7.08
N LYS A 20 -4.70 22.60 -7.54
CA LYS A 20 -4.98 21.56 -8.53
C LYS A 20 -5.74 20.40 -7.84
N PRO A 21 -6.46 19.55 -8.60
CA PRO A 21 -7.06 18.35 -8.04
C PRO A 21 -6.03 17.53 -7.26
N ALA A 22 -6.38 17.10 -6.04
CA ALA A 22 -5.49 16.33 -5.17
C ALA A 22 -4.89 15.12 -5.86
N ALA A 23 -5.70 14.36 -6.62
CA ALA A 23 -5.25 13.22 -7.40
C ALA A 23 -4.19 13.56 -8.46
N ALA A 24 -4.21 14.79 -9.02
CA ALA A 24 -3.19 15.24 -9.97
C ALA A 24 -1.87 15.60 -9.26
N ILE A 25 -1.94 16.22 -8.08
CA ILE A 25 -0.78 16.49 -7.24
C ILE A 25 -0.10 15.18 -6.85
N LEU A 26 -0.84 14.26 -6.25
CA LEU A 26 -0.33 12.98 -5.78
C LEU A 26 0.32 12.16 -6.90
N ARG A 27 -0.32 12.06 -8.06
CA ARG A 27 0.29 11.40 -9.23
C ARG A 27 1.60 12.06 -9.63
N GLY A 28 1.67 13.38 -9.63
CA GLY A 28 2.89 14.15 -9.92
C GLY A 28 4.03 13.84 -8.95
N VAL A 29 3.72 13.67 -7.65
CA VAL A 29 4.72 13.31 -6.64
C VAL A 29 5.30 11.92 -6.90
N VAL A 30 4.46 10.92 -7.19
CA VAL A 30 4.95 9.57 -7.52
C VAL A 30 5.82 9.58 -8.78
N ASP A 31 5.42 10.32 -9.80
CA ASP A 31 6.23 10.45 -11.02
C ASP A 31 7.61 11.08 -10.72
N LYS A 32 7.66 12.09 -9.82
CA LYS A 32 8.92 12.67 -9.33
C LYS A 32 9.79 11.66 -8.59
N VAL A 33 9.23 10.80 -7.73
CA VAL A 33 9.98 9.77 -7.00
C VAL A 33 10.76 8.88 -7.96
N TYR A 34 10.11 8.40 -9.02
CA TYR A 34 10.76 7.54 -10.01
C TYR A 34 11.72 8.31 -10.92
N ALA A 35 11.38 9.54 -11.31
CA ALA A 35 12.29 10.39 -12.08
C ALA A 35 13.56 10.73 -11.28
N ASN A 36 13.42 11.08 -10.01
CA ASN A 36 14.55 11.40 -9.12
C ASN A 36 15.48 10.18 -8.94
N ALA A 37 14.93 8.97 -8.86
CA ALA A 37 15.74 7.75 -8.79
C ALA A 37 16.60 7.56 -10.05
N TRP A 38 16.06 7.83 -11.25
CA TRP A 38 16.82 7.78 -12.48
C TRP A 38 17.90 8.87 -12.56
N GLU A 39 17.60 10.09 -12.14
CA GLU A 39 18.56 11.19 -12.07
C GLU A 39 19.66 10.92 -11.04
N ALA A 40 19.31 10.38 -9.87
CA ALA A 40 20.28 9.94 -8.86
C ALA A 40 21.24 8.89 -9.45
N LYS A 41 20.72 7.89 -10.15
CA LYS A 41 21.54 6.87 -10.82
C LYS A 41 22.51 7.46 -11.85
N LYS A 42 22.08 8.45 -12.64
CA LYS A 42 22.93 9.16 -13.60
C LYS A 42 24.06 9.93 -12.91
N ARG A 43 23.83 10.46 -11.72
CA ARG A 43 24.86 11.15 -10.91
C ARG A 43 25.78 10.19 -10.16
N GLY A 44 25.56 8.87 -10.25
CA GLY A 44 26.34 7.88 -9.50
C GLY A 44 25.94 7.79 -8.02
N GLU A 45 24.77 8.29 -7.65
CA GLU A 45 24.22 8.18 -6.31
C GLU A 45 23.54 6.82 -6.11
N LEU A 46 23.49 6.34 -4.86
CA LEU A 46 22.84 5.09 -4.50
C LEU A 46 21.32 5.16 -4.70
N VAL A 47 20.78 4.14 -5.34
CA VAL A 47 19.34 3.95 -5.50
C VAL A 47 18.94 2.60 -4.92
N GLY A 48 17.97 2.59 -4.00
CA GLY A 48 17.47 1.38 -3.37
C GLY A 48 16.13 0.91 -3.92
N TRP A 49 15.87 -0.38 -3.79
CA TRP A 49 14.52 -0.92 -3.88
C TRP A 49 14.02 -1.24 -2.47
N SER A 50 12.84 -0.73 -2.12
CA SER A 50 12.27 -0.89 -0.78
C SER A 50 10.96 -1.66 -0.82
N SER A 51 10.74 -2.52 0.17
CA SER A 51 9.41 -3.05 0.42
C SER A 51 8.46 -1.93 0.87
N SER A 52 7.19 -2.04 0.49
CA SER A 52 6.19 -0.98 0.69
C SER A 52 5.93 -0.63 2.17
N LYS A 53 6.24 -1.56 3.08
CA LYS A 53 6.09 -1.38 4.54
C LYS A 53 7.43 -1.32 5.30
N PHE A 54 8.54 -1.18 4.61
CA PHE A 54 9.79 -0.84 5.30
C PHE A 54 9.63 0.54 5.98
N PRO A 55 10.17 0.74 7.21
CA PRO A 55 10.18 2.07 7.86
C PRO A 55 11.05 3.05 7.05
N ILE A 56 10.49 3.58 5.97
CA ILE A 56 11.21 4.40 5.00
C ILE A 56 11.72 5.71 5.60
N GLU A 57 11.16 6.13 6.72
CA GLU A 57 11.59 7.26 7.55
C GLU A 57 13.07 7.13 7.92
N LEU A 58 13.55 5.91 8.19
CA LEU A 58 14.96 5.62 8.47
C LEU A 58 15.85 5.93 7.26
N ALA A 59 15.43 5.55 6.05
CA ALA A 59 16.19 5.83 4.83
C ALA A 59 16.20 7.33 4.46
N LYS A 60 15.13 8.06 4.82
CA LYS A 60 15.04 9.52 4.63
C LYS A 60 16.04 10.30 5.47
N ALA A 61 16.47 9.77 6.62
CA ALA A 61 17.55 10.34 7.43
C ALA A 61 18.91 10.38 6.70
N PHE A 62 19.06 9.59 5.62
CA PHE A 62 20.29 9.51 4.80
C PHE A 62 20.14 10.12 3.41
N ASP A 63 19.02 10.76 3.11
CA ASP A 63 18.67 11.29 1.77
C ASP A 63 18.67 10.23 0.66
N LEU A 64 18.35 8.99 0.99
CA LEU A 64 18.37 7.90 0.03
C LEU A 64 17.18 7.96 -0.93
N ASN A 65 17.48 7.74 -2.20
CA ASN A 65 16.48 7.56 -3.24
C ASN A 65 16.05 6.09 -3.29
N VAL A 66 14.74 5.84 -3.17
CA VAL A 66 14.20 4.49 -3.21
C VAL A 66 12.99 4.40 -4.12
N VAL A 67 12.81 3.26 -4.76
CA VAL A 67 11.62 2.89 -5.54
C VAL A 67 11.07 1.56 -5.05
N TYR A 68 9.85 1.21 -5.47
CA TYR A 68 9.08 0.15 -4.84
C TYR A 68 8.69 -0.95 -5.84
N PRO A 69 9.31 -2.16 -5.73
CA PRO A 69 8.98 -3.32 -6.57
C PRO A 69 7.50 -3.69 -6.57
N GLU A 70 6.79 -3.57 -5.43
CA GLU A 70 5.36 -3.84 -5.36
C GLU A 70 4.55 -2.85 -6.22
N ASN A 71 4.88 -1.55 -6.19
CA ASN A 71 4.22 -0.55 -7.05
C ASN A 71 4.49 -0.81 -8.52
N HIS A 72 5.74 -1.16 -8.85
CA HIS A 72 6.12 -1.53 -10.21
C HIS A 72 5.33 -2.76 -10.68
N ALA A 73 5.26 -3.81 -9.88
CA ALA A 73 4.54 -5.03 -10.19
C ALA A 73 3.02 -4.79 -10.36
N ALA A 74 2.41 -3.99 -9.45
CA ALA A 74 1.01 -3.61 -9.57
C ALA A 74 0.72 -2.82 -10.85
N SER A 75 1.57 -1.84 -11.19
CA SER A 75 1.47 -1.06 -12.44
C SER A 75 1.64 -1.93 -13.68
N THR A 76 2.58 -2.86 -13.67
CA THR A 76 2.84 -3.82 -14.75
C THR A 76 1.64 -4.73 -14.94
N ALA A 77 1.06 -5.25 -13.85
CA ALA A 77 -0.15 -6.07 -13.90
C ALA A 77 -1.36 -5.28 -14.43
N ALA A 78 -1.55 -4.05 -13.98
CA ALA A 78 -2.64 -3.17 -14.43
C ALA A 78 -2.55 -2.88 -15.94
N LYS A 79 -1.34 -2.78 -16.49
CA LYS A 79 -1.08 -2.65 -17.94
C LYS A 79 -1.11 -3.97 -18.71
N LYS A 80 -1.46 -5.08 -18.05
CA LYS A 80 -1.58 -6.44 -18.62
C LYS A 80 -0.27 -7.08 -19.11
N ASP A 81 0.89 -6.56 -18.70
CA ASP A 81 2.21 -7.16 -18.99
C ASP A 81 2.67 -8.13 -17.88
N GLY A 82 1.91 -8.22 -16.78
CA GLY A 82 2.26 -9.06 -15.63
C GLY A 82 2.33 -10.55 -15.94
N LEU A 83 1.46 -11.08 -16.81
CA LEU A 83 1.46 -12.48 -17.17
C LEU A 83 2.77 -12.91 -17.86
N ARG A 84 3.26 -12.11 -18.80
CA ARG A 84 4.52 -12.37 -19.52
C ARG A 84 5.71 -12.40 -18.56
N LEU A 85 5.80 -11.44 -17.64
CA LEU A 85 6.88 -11.41 -16.65
C LEU A 85 6.77 -12.54 -15.62
N CYS A 86 5.55 -12.94 -15.23
CA CYS A 86 5.36 -14.13 -14.41
C CYS A 86 5.88 -15.38 -15.10
N GLN A 87 5.56 -15.55 -16.40
CA GLN A 87 6.05 -16.67 -17.19
C GLN A 87 7.58 -16.65 -17.32
N ALA A 88 8.18 -15.48 -17.55
CA ALA A 88 9.63 -15.36 -17.58
C ALA A 88 10.29 -15.79 -16.26
N ALA A 89 9.69 -15.45 -15.11
CA ALA A 89 10.18 -15.92 -13.82
C ALA A 89 10.04 -17.45 -13.66
N GLU A 90 8.95 -18.04 -14.15
CA GLU A 90 8.74 -19.49 -14.16
C GLU A 90 9.78 -20.20 -15.03
N ASP A 91 10.11 -19.62 -16.19
CA ASP A 91 11.16 -20.13 -17.08
C ASP A 91 12.56 -20.06 -16.43
N MET A 92 12.75 -19.14 -15.45
CA MET A 92 13.94 -19.08 -14.59
C MET A 92 13.93 -20.11 -13.45
N GLY A 93 12.84 -20.90 -13.30
CA GLY A 93 12.69 -21.93 -12.28
C GLY A 93 11.92 -21.52 -11.02
N TYR A 94 11.34 -20.32 -10.97
CA TYR A 94 10.46 -19.93 -9.88
C TYR A 94 9.08 -20.58 -10.01
N ASP A 95 8.53 -21.05 -8.89
CA ASP A 95 7.24 -21.71 -8.87
C ASP A 95 6.09 -20.76 -9.21
N ASN A 96 5.12 -21.24 -9.99
CA ASN A 96 3.93 -20.49 -10.41
C ASN A 96 2.95 -20.20 -9.25
N ASP A 97 3.12 -20.84 -8.10
CA ASP A 97 2.28 -20.66 -6.91
C ASP A 97 2.83 -19.62 -5.93
N ILE A 98 3.99 -19.01 -6.21
CA ILE A 98 4.47 -17.86 -5.45
C ILE A 98 3.84 -16.55 -5.92
N CYS A 99 3.95 -15.51 -5.08
CA CYS A 99 3.34 -14.21 -5.32
C CYS A 99 3.63 -13.65 -6.72
N GLY A 100 2.58 -13.24 -7.45
CA GLY A 100 2.72 -12.63 -8.78
C GLY A 100 3.59 -11.36 -8.77
N TYR A 101 3.54 -10.56 -7.70
CA TYR A 101 4.43 -9.39 -7.57
C TYR A 101 5.89 -9.82 -7.47
N ALA A 102 6.19 -10.88 -6.71
CA ALA A 102 7.54 -11.42 -6.61
C ALA A 102 8.05 -11.92 -7.96
N ARG A 103 7.22 -12.69 -8.71
CA ARG A 103 7.59 -13.17 -10.05
C ARG A 103 7.87 -12.03 -11.02
N ILE A 104 6.98 -11.03 -11.09
CA ILE A 104 7.18 -9.84 -11.94
C ILE A 104 8.50 -9.13 -11.59
N SER A 105 8.76 -8.94 -10.29
CA SER A 105 9.97 -8.22 -9.86
C SER A 105 11.24 -9.02 -10.04
N LEU A 106 11.21 -10.35 -9.88
CA LEU A 106 12.36 -11.23 -10.10
C LEU A 106 12.73 -11.27 -11.58
N ALA A 107 11.75 -11.40 -12.47
CA ALA A 107 11.99 -11.32 -13.92
C ALA A 107 12.57 -9.96 -14.32
N TYR A 108 12.01 -8.86 -13.79
CA TYR A 108 12.51 -7.52 -14.05
C TYR A 108 13.94 -7.30 -13.51
N ALA A 109 14.24 -7.78 -12.31
CA ALA A 109 15.59 -7.75 -11.73
C ALA A 109 16.60 -8.54 -12.56
N ALA A 110 16.17 -9.64 -13.19
CA ALA A 110 16.99 -10.43 -14.09
C ALA A 110 17.17 -9.83 -15.49
N GLY A 111 16.57 -8.66 -15.76
CA GLY A 111 16.73 -7.92 -17.01
C GLY A 111 15.56 -8.01 -17.99
N GLU A 112 14.46 -8.68 -17.64
CA GLU A 112 13.28 -8.70 -18.49
C GLU A 112 12.71 -7.29 -18.68
N PRO A 113 12.48 -6.85 -19.93
CA PRO A 113 11.96 -5.51 -20.20
C PRO A 113 10.49 -5.40 -19.81
N THR A 114 10.02 -4.18 -19.56
CA THR A 114 8.60 -3.86 -19.38
C THR A 114 8.29 -2.48 -19.95
N ASP A 115 7.08 -2.31 -20.46
CA ASP A 115 6.53 -1.02 -20.90
C ASP A 115 5.91 -0.22 -19.74
N SER A 116 5.89 -0.80 -18.54
CA SER A 116 5.41 -0.17 -17.34
C SER A 116 6.40 0.89 -16.81
N ARG A 117 6.07 1.49 -15.68
CA ARG A 117 6.96 2.42 -14.96
C ARG A 117 8.30 1.74 -14.67
N ARG A 118 9.33 2.14 -15.37
CA ARG A 118 10.67 1.54 -15.23
C ARG A 118 11.34 2.03 -13.95
N MET A 119 12.08 1.12 -13.30
CA MET A 119 12.93 1.41 -12.16
C MET A 119 14.41 1.30 -12.56
N PRO A 120 15.31 2.17 -12.07
CA PRO A 120 16.75 1.88 -12.19
C PRO A 120 17.09 0.62 -11.38
N GLN A 121 18.08 -0.15 -11.83
CA GLN A 121 18.54 -1.32 -11.08
C GLN A 121 19.10 -0.88 -9.72
N PRO A 122 18.85 -1.65 -8.64
CA PRO A 122 19.18 -1.24 -7.29
C PRO A 122 20.67 -1.34 -6.97
N ASP A 123 21.15 -0.50 -6.07
CA ASP A 123 22.46 -0.60 -5.43
C ASP A 123 22.37 -1.24 -4.04
N PHE A 124 21.18 -1.25 -3.44
CA PHE A 124 20.87 -1.87 -2.16
C PHE A 124 19.37 -2.16 -2.06
N LEU A 125 19.00 -2.98 -1.09
CA LEU A 125 17.61 -3.35 -0.85
C LEU A 125 17.23 -3.06 0.61
N LEU A 126 15.98 -2.60 0.79
CA LEU A 126 15.35 -2.39 2.10
C LEU A 126 14.12 -3.28 2.19
N CYS A 127 14.06 -4.17 3.16
CA CYS A 127 12.95 -5.10 3.31
C CYS A 127 12.51 -5.25 4.77
N CYS A 128 11.25 -5.55 4.98
CA CYS A 128 10.71 -6.05 6.24
C CYS A 128 9.75 -7.21 5.95
N ASN A 129 9.53 -8.06 6.94
CA ASN A 129 8.72 -9.28 6.80
C ASN A 129 7.29 -9.17 7.35
N ASN A 130 6.86 -8.00 7.83
CA ASN A 130 5.53 -7.82 8.43
C ASN A 130 4.36 -7.86 7.44
N ILE A 131 4.62 -7.80 6.13
CA ILE A 131 3.59 -8.04 5.11
C ILE A 131 3.43 -9.55 4.93
N CYS A 132 4.54 -10.24 4.64
CA CYS A 132 4.55 -11.69 4.47
C CYS A 132 5.99 -12.24 4.46
N ASN A 133 6.12 -13.54 4.76
CA ASN A 133 7.41 -14.23 4.72
C ASN A 133 7.99 -14.39 3.30
N MET A 134 7.16 -14.29 2.25
CA MET A 134 7.62 -14.29 0.86
C MET A 134 8.55 -13.11 0.56
N MET A 135 8.34 -11.96 1.22
CA MET A 135 9.18 -10.77 1.07
C MET A 135 10.65 -11.07 1.32
N THR A 136 10.96 -11.83 2.37
CA THR A 136 12.33 -12.23 2.70
C THR A 136 13.00 -12.94 1.52
N LYS A 137 12.38 -13.99 1.01
CA LYS A 137 12.96 -14.78 -0.09
C LYS A 137 12.98 -14.04 -1.42
N TRP A 138 11.98 -13.22 -1.66
CA TRP A 138 11.92 -12.37 -2.85
C TRP A 138 13.11 -11.40 -2.86
N TYR A 139 13.32 -10.63 -1.78
CA TYR A 139 14.39 -9.64 -1.70
C TYR A 139 15.78 -10.28 -1.60
N GLU A 140 15.94 -11.43 -0.91
CA GLU A 140 17.19 -12.22 -0.93
C GLU A 140 17.60 -12.63 -2.35
N ASN A 141 16.63 -13.06 -3.18
CA ASN A 141 16.93 -13.45 -4.57
C ASN A 141 17.36 -12.23 -5.40
N ILE A 142 16.70 -11.08 -5.25
CA ILE A 142 17.14 -9.85 -5.93
C ILE A 142 18.53 -9.43 -5.48
N ALA A 143 18.82 -9.50 -4.17
CA ALA A 143 20.16 -9.21 -3.65
C ALA A 143 21.24 -10.09 -4.29
N ARG A 144 20.95 -11.40 -4.48
CA ARG A 144 21.86 -12.33 -5.15
C ARG A 144 22.01 -12.06 -6.64
N ILE A 145 20.93 -11.75 -7.35
CA ILE A 145 20.96 -11.42 -8.80
C ILE A 145 21.92 -10.26 -9.04
N HIS A 146 21.88 -9.22 -8.20
CA HIS A 146 22.69 -8.01 -8.37
C HIS A 146 23.96 -7.99 -7.53
N ASN A 147 24.18 -8.97 -6.64
CA ASN A 147 25.27 -9.01 -5.67
C ASN A 147 25.37 -7.72 -4.85
N ILE A 148 24.24 -7.29 -4.24
CA ILE A 148 24.09 -6.05 -3.49
C ILE A 148 23.62 -6.30 -2.06
N PRO A 149 23.87 -5.37 -1.12
CA PRO A 149 23.43 -5.50 0.26
C PRO A 149 21.91 -5.48 0.40
N LEU A 150 21.40 -6.29 1.33
CA LEU A 150 20.02 -6.32 1.78
C LEU A 150 19.95 -5.92 3.26
N ILE A 151 19.29 -4.81 3.55
CA ILE A 151 18.97 -4.38 4.91
C ILE A 151 17.57 -4.90 5.24
N MET A 152 17.51 -5.82 6.19
CA MET A 152 16.29 -6.51 6.60
C MET A 152 15.90 -6.08 8.01
N ILE A 153 14.65 -5.66 8.20
CA ILE A 153 14.03 -5.48 9.51
C ILE A 153 13.10 -6.66 9.76
N ASP A 154 13.43 -7.46 10.76
CA ASP A 154 12.58 -8.55 11.22
C ASP A 154 11.51 -8.01 12.17
N ILE A 155 10.25 -8.20 11.80
CA ILE A 155 9.08 -7.79 12.58
C ILE A 155 8.31 -9.05 12.93
N PRO A 156 8.34 -9.49 14.21
CA PRO A 156 7.71 -10.73 14.62
C PRO A 156 6.20 -10.72 14.40
N PHE A 157 5.62 -11.87 14.02
CA PHE A 157 4.17 -12.05 13.89
C PHE A 157 3.45 -11.72 15.21
N SER A 158 2.33 -11.00 15.16
CA SER A 158 1.51 -10.67 16.34
C SER A 158 0.53 -11.78 16.62
N ASN A 159 0.92 -12.70 17.50
CA ASN A 159 0.13 -13.88 17.91
C ASN A 159 -0.87 -13.57 19.03
N THR A 160 -0.91 -12.35 19.53
CA THR A 160 -1.84 -11.85 20.55
C THR A 160 -2.49 -10.54 20.08
N VAL A 161 -3.64 -10.20 20.63
CA VAL A 161 -4.37 -8.95 20.33
C VAL A 161 -3.53 -7.74 20.73
N ASP A 162 -2.97 -7.77 21.93
CA ASP A 162 -2.04 -6.74 22.40
C ASP A 162 -0.64 -6.96 21.84
N THR A 163 0.08 -5.88 21.64
CA THR A 163 1.49 -5.94 21.26
C THR A 163 2.35 -5.95 22.54
N PRO A 164 3.04 -7.05 22.90
CA PRO A 164 3.88 -7.11 24.08
C PRO A 164 5.05 -6.12 24.01
N GLU A 165 5.46 -5.58 25.15
CA GLU A 165 6.56 -4.61 25.25
C GLU A 165 7.88 -5.18 24.72
N GLU A 166 8.16 -6.45 24.99
CA GLU A 166 9.37 -7.15 24.53
C GLU A 166 9.44 -7.19 22.98
N LYS A 167 8.30 -7.24 22.33
CA LYS A 167 8.22 -7.19 20.87
C LYS A 167 8.54 -5.79 20.35
N VAL A 168 8.06 -4.76 21.03
CA VAL A 168 8.37 -3.36 20.72
C VAL A 168 9.86 -3.10 20.93
N ASP A 169 10.43 -3.55 22.05
CA ASP A 169 11.87 -3.43 22.34
C ASP A 169 12.73 -4.16 21.29
N TYR A 170 12.32 -5.37 20.92
CA TYR A 170 12.99 -6.11 19.84
C TYR A 170 13.00 -5.32 18.53
N LEU A 171 11.87 -4.75 18.15
CA LEU A 171 11.78 -3.99 16.90
C LEU A 171 12.58 -2.68 16.93
N ILE A 172 12.66 -2.00 18.09
CA ILE A 172 13.56 -0.86 18.26
C ILE A 172 15.02 -1.28 18.03
N GLY A 173 15.43 -2.43 18.57
CA GLY A 173 16.76 -2.99 18.29
C GLY A 173 17.00 -3.31 16.81
N GLN A 174 15.95 -3.72 16.09
CA GLN A 174 16.03 -3.92 14.63
C GLN A 174 16.18 -2.58 13.88
N PHE A 175 15.53 -1.51 14.33
CA PHE A 175 15.73 -0.16 13.77
C PHE A 175 17.16 0.32 13.98
N ASP A 176 17.72 0.16 15.19
CA ASP A 176 19.11 0.52 15.50
C ASP A 176 20.11 -0.26 14.62
N HIS A 177 19.83 -1.55 14.38
CA HIS A 177 20.66 -2.36 13.51
C HIS A 177 20.58 -1.90 12.06
N ALA A 178 19.38 -1.59 11.56
CA ALA A 178 19.19 -1.06 10.21
C ALA A 178 19.87 0.29 10.03
N ILE A 179 19.81 1.17 11.03
CA ILE A 179 20.51 2.47 11.01
C ILE A 179 22.03 2.26 10.88
N LYS A 180 22.64 1.34 11.65
CA LYS A 180 24.06 1.03 11.53
C LYS A 180 24.44 0.51 10.14
N GLN A 181 23.65 -0.38 9.56
CA GLN A 181 23.85 -0.85 8.21
C GLN A 181 23.72 0.27 7.16
N LEU A 182 22.79 1.21 7.36
CA LEU A 182 22.65 2.39 6.50
C LEU A 182 23.82 3.37 6.66
N GLU A 183 24.38 3.53 7.86
CA GLU A 183 25.61 4.30 8.08
C GLU A 183 26.80 3.67 7.34
N GLU A 184 26.97 2.37 7.43
CA GLU A 184 28.02 1.62 6.73
C GLU A 184 27.87 1.71 5.21
N LEU A 185 26.65 1.54 4.69
CA LEU A 185 26.34 1.62 3.27
C LEU A 185 26.63 2.99 2.67
N THR A 186 26.26 4.06 3.41
CA THR A 186 26.29 5.43 2.88
C THR A 186 27.56 6.20 3.25
N GLY A 187 28.27 5.75 4.28
CA GLY A 187 29.36 6.50 4.91
C GLY A 187 28.89 7.76 5.65
N LYS A 188 27.59 7.97 5.81
CA LYS A 188 26.99 9.11 6.50
C LYS A 188 26.54 8.70 7.91
N LYS A 189 26.44 9.68 8.81
CA LYS A 189 25.79 9.48 10.10
C LYS A 189 24.28 9.67 9.98
N PHE A 190 23.54 8.96 10.85
CA PHE A 190 22.10 9.13 10.99
C PHE A 190 21.77 10.58 11.35
N ASP A 191 20.90 11.19 10.57
CA ASP A 191 20.42 12.56 10.79
C ASP A 191 19.05 12.51 11.49
N GLU A 192 19.08 12.68 12.81
CA GLU A 192 17.88 12.62 13.66
C GLU A 192 16.84 13.67 13.26
N LYS A 193 17.29 14.88 12.87
CA LYS A 193 16.38 15.94 12.43
C LYS A 193 15.65 15.58 11.15
N LYS A 194 16.34 15.01 10.16
CA LYS A 194 15.70 14.53 8.93
C LYS A 194 14.75 13.38 9.19
N PHE A 195 15.08 12.49 10.12
CA PHE A 195 14.21 11.41 10.55
C PHE A 195 12.92 11.94 11.18
N GLU A 196 13.02 12.87 12.16
CA GLU A 196 11.86 13.51 12.78
C GLU A 196 10.97 14.23 11.76
N ASP A 197 11.57 14.97 10.82
CA ASP A 197 10.86 15.67 9.76
C ASP A 197 10.15 14.68 8.81
N ALA A 198 10.77 13.53 8.52
CA ALA A 198 10.14 12.46 7.73
C ALA A 198 8.96 11.83 8.49
N CYS A 199 9.12 11.56 9.79
CA CYS A 199 8.06 11.06 10.67
C CYS A 199 6.87 12.03 10.74
N ALA A 200 7.14 13.32 10.88
CA ALA A 200 6.08 14.34 10.91
C ALA A 200 5.27 14.36 9.61
N ARG A 201 5.93 14.32 8.45
CA ARG A 201 5.27 14.24 7.14
C ARG A 201 4.49 12.93 6.97
N ALA A 202 5.07 11.79 7.35
CA ALA A 202 4.41 10.49 7.31
C ALA A 202 3.13 10.47 8.15
N ASN A 203 3.16 11.09 9.34
CA ASN A 203 2.00 11.20 10.22
C ASN A 203 0.89 12.08 9.65
N ARG A 204 1.21 13.22 9.01
CA ARG A 204 0.24 14.07 8.31
C ARG A 204 -0.42 13.29 7.17
N THR A 205 0.39 12.66 6.33
CA THR A 205 -0.06 11.80 5.23
C THR A 205 -1.00 10.70 5.74
N ALA A 206 -0.59 9.97 6.77
CA ALA A 206 -1.38 8.89 7.35
C ALA A 206 -2.70 9.38 7.96
N ALA A 207 -2.69 10.53 8.64
CA ALA A 207 -3.90 11.13 9.22
C ALA A 207 -4.93 11.47 8.14
N ALA A 208 -4.51 12.15 7.07
CA ALA A 208 -5.35 12.54 5.96
C ALA A 208 -5.86 11.32 5.16
N TRP A 209 -4.98 10.33 4.93
CA TRP A 209 -5.34 9.08 4.29
C TRP A 209 -6.41 8.29 5.06
N LEU A 210 -6.20 8.08 6.36
CA LEU A 210 -7.18 7.38 7.21
C LEU A 210 -8.50 8.14 7.32
N LYS A 211 -8.46 9.48 7.34
CA LYS A 211 -9.66 10.33 7.28
C LYS A 211 -10.42 10.09 5.97
N SER A 212 -9.73 10.07 4.83
CA SER A 212 -10.32 9.77 3.52
C SER A 212 -10.95 8.37 3.47
N CYS A 213 -10.29 7.36 4.04
CA CYS A 213 -10.85 6.02 4.15
C CYS A 213 -12.14 5.96 4.98
N LYS A 214 -12.23 6.73 6.07
CA LYS A 214 -13.43 6.78 6.91
C LYS A 214 -14.63 7.43 6.22
N TYR A 215 -14.40 8.31 5.24
CA TYR A 215 -15.50 8.95 4.52
C TYR A 215 -16.37 7.97 3.73
N MET A 216 -15.88 6.77 3.42
CA MET A 216 -16.71 5.71 2.83
C MET A 216 -17.91 5.32 3.71
N GLY A 217 -17.87 5.58 5.01
CA GLY A 217 -18.98 5.33 5.95
C GLY A 217 -20.20 6.25 5.77
N TYR A 218 -20.05 7.39 5.12
CA TYR A 218 -21.17 8.32 4.87
C TYR A 218 -22.17 7.73 3.88
N LYS A 219 -23.43 8.23 3.95
CA LYS A 219 -24.54 7.81 3.07
C LYS A 219 -25.19 9.05 2.40
N PRO A 220 -25.06 9.21 1.06
CA PRO A 220 -24.29 8.37 0.17
C PRO A 220 -22.78 8.49 0.46
N SER A 221 -22.01 7.43 0.12
CA SER A 221 -20.56 7.51 0.21
C SER A 221 -20.02 8.49 -0.84
N PRO A 222 -19.12 9.42 -0.48
CA PRO A 222 -18.54 10.36 -1.45
C PRO A 222 -17.61 9.68 -2.47
N LEU A 223 -17.21 8.43 -2.20
CA LEU A 223 -16.29 7.65 -3.01
C LEU A 223 -16.60 6.16 -2.94
N SER A 224 -16.11 5.42 -3.92
CA SER A 224 -16.03 3.96 -3.87
C SER A 224 -14.68 3.50 -3.31
N GLY A 225 -14.63 2.32 -2.69
CA GLY A 225 -13.37 1.72 -2.24
C GLY A 225 -12.33 1.57 -3.35
N PHE A 226 -12.76 1.52 -4.57
CA PHE A 226 -11.89 1.49 -5.73
C PHE A 226 -11.19 2.83 -6.02
N ASP A 227 -11.77 3.95 -5.64
CA ASP A 227 -11.08 5.24 -5.76
C ASP A 227 -9.85 5.27 -4.85
N LEU A 228 -9.90 4.60 -3.69
CA LEU A 228 -8.76 4.46 -2.81
C LEU A 228 -7.62 3.65 -3.46
N PHE A 229 -7.93 2.65 -4.27
CA PHE A 229 -6.89 1.87 -4.96
C PHE A 229 -6.07 2.71 -5.94
N ASN A 230 -6.64 3.79 -6.48
CA ASN A 230 -5.91 4.73 -7.33
C ASN A 230 -4.80 5.47 -6.58
N HIS A 231 -4.90 5.59 -5.25
CA HIS A 231 -3.94 6.26 -4.39
C HIS A 231 -2.97 5.32 -3.67
N MET A 232 -3.01 4.01 -3.98
CA MET A 232 -2.09 3.05 -3.34
C MET A 232 -0.63 3.30 -3.69
N ALA A 233 -0.33 3.72 -4.92
CA ALA A 233 1.03 4.08 -5.30
C ALA A 233 1.50 5.31 -4.53
N ASP A 234 0.62 6.27 -4.29
CA ASP A 234 0.91 7.54 -3.64
C ASP A 234 1.27 7.33 -2.16
N ILE A 235 0.42 6.60 -1.42
CA ILE A 235 0.64 6.32 0.00
C ILE A 235 1.86 5.42 0.25
N VAL A 236 2.19 4.52 -0.68
CA VAL A 236 3.37 3.65 -0.58
C VAL A 236 4.66 4.41 -0.90
N ALA A 237 4.70 5.13 -2.03
CA ALA A 237 5.95 5.67 -2.54
C ALA A 237 6.33 7.03 -1.93
N ALA A 238 5.36 7.80 -1.42
CA ALA A 238 5.60 9.20 -1.12
C ALA A 238 5.14 9.64 0.29
N ARG A 239 4.87 8.71 1.22
CA ARG A 239 4.31 9.06 2.53
C ARG A 239 5.14 10.03 3.37
N CYS A 240 6.45 10.12 3.12
CA CYS A 240 7.36 11.05 3.82
C CYS A 240 7.65 12.33 3.00
N ASP A 241 6.93 12.57 1.91
CA ASP A 241 7.10 13.73 1.06
C ASP A 241 6.13 14.85 1.47
N GLU A 242 6.60 16.11 1.47
CA GLU A 242 5.77 17.26 1.87
C GLU A 242 4.63 17.53 0.89
N GLU A 243 4.91 17.43 -0.41
CA GLU A 243 3.89 17.64 -1.44
C GLU A 243 2.84 16.52 -1.42
N ALA A 244 3.26 15.28 -1.04
CA ALA A 244 2.33 14.17 -0.83
C ALA A 244 1.44 14.39 0.40
N ALA A 245 2.01 14.84 1.52
CA ALA A 245 1.23 15.14 2.73
C ALA A 245 0.15 16.19 2.42
N MET A 246 0.52 17.29 1.78
CA MET A 246 -0.42 18.31 1.30
C MET A 246 -1.46 17.72 0.33
N GLY A 247 -1.04 16.88 -0.61
CA GLY A 247 -1.94 16.24 -1.56
C GLY A 247 -3.00 15.35 -0.90
N PHE A 248 -2.63 14.60 0.14
CA PHE A 248 -3.59 13.79 0.92
C PHE A 248 -4.49 14.64 1.82
N GLU A 249 -4.00 15.74 2.37
CA GLU A 249 -4.82 16.71 3.12
C GLU A 249 -5.89 17.30 2.18
N LEU A 250 -5.50 17.76 1.00
CA LEU A 250 -6.45 18.25 -0.03
C LEU A 250 -7.44 17.17 -0.48
N LEU A 251 -6.99 15.91 -0.63
CA LEU A 251 -7.88 14.80 -0.99
C LEU A 251 -8.98 14.60 0.08
N ALA A 252 -8.59 14.66 1.34
CA ALA A 252 -9.55 14.57 2.44
C ALA A 252 -10.53 15.74 2.44
N GLU A 253 -10.07 16.96 2.14
CA GLU A 253 -10.92 18.15 2.03
C GLU A 253 -11.86 18.08 0.83
N GLU A 254 -11.41 17.60 -0.33
CA GLU A 254 -12.25 17.38 -1.52
C GLU A 254 -13.39 16.40 -1.22
N PHE A 255 -13.12 15.31 -0.48
CA PHE A 255 -14.17 14.38 -0.06
C PHE A 255 -15.09 14.98 1.00
N GLU A 256 -14.57 15.78 1.93
CA GLU A 256 -15.39 16.48 2.92
C GLU A 256 -16.34 17.48 2.26
N GLN A 257 -15.87 18.16 1.24
CA GLN A 257 -16.73 19.04 0.44
C GLN A 257 -17.81 18.23 -0.30
N SER A 258 -17.45 17.09 -0.89
CA SER A 258 -18.42 16.21 -1.54
C SER A 258 -19.52 15.72 -0.58
N ILE A 259 -19.17 15.42 0.68
CA ILE A 259 -20.14 15.06 1.72
C ILE A 259 -21.11 16.23 1.97
N LYS A 260 -20.60 17.46 2.14
CA LYS A 260 -21.42 18.66 2.37
C LYS A 260 -22.36 18.96 1.19
N GLU A 261 -21.91 18.69 -0.03
CA GLU A 261 -22.67 18.92 -1.26
C GLU A 261 -23.60 17.74 -1.64
N GLY A 262 -23.51 16.61 -0.93
CA GLY A 262 -24.24 15.37 -1.27
C GLY A 262 -23.82 14.77 -2.61
N THR A 263 -22.55 14.96 -3.00
CA THR A 263 -22.00 14.44 -4.26
C THR A 263 -21.12 13.21 -4.02
N SER A 264 -20.91 12.38 -5.06
CA SER A 264 -20.15 11.15 -4.97
C SER A 264 -19.48 10.85 -6.31
N THR A 265 -18.32 10.16 -6.26
CA THR A 265 -17.72 9.51 -7.43
C THR A 265 -18.50 8.27 -7.86
N TRP A 266 -19.38 7.76 -7.02
CA TRP A 266 -20.28 6.66 -7.32
C TRP A 266 -21.45 7.15 -8.16
N GLU A 267 -21.59 6.61 -9.37
CA GLU A 267 -22.52 7.10 -10.39
C GLU A 267 -23.93 6.47 -10.33
N TYR A 268 -24.20 5.59 -9.35
CA TYR A 268 -25.43 4.80 -9.28
C TYR A 268 -26.11 4.95 -7.93
N PRO A 269 -27.40 4.61 -7.78
CA PRO A 269 -28.01 4.45 -6.48
C PRO A 269 -27.21 3.45 -5.62
N GLU A 270 -26.96 3.80 -4.37
CA GLU A 270 -26.24 2.94 -3.43
C GLU A 270 -27.27 2.04 -2.71
N GLU A 271 -27.62 0.90 -3.34
CA GLU A 271 -28.59 -0.03 -2.81
C GLU A 271 -27.98 -1.02 -1.82
N HIS A 272 -26.74 -1.45 -2.14
CA HIS A 272 -25.97 -2.38 -1.32
C HIS A 272 -24.59 -1.83 -1.04
N ARG A 273 -24.15 -2.00 0.19
CA ARG A 273 -22.84 -1.58 0.67
C ARG A 273 -22.04 -2.83 1.02
N ILE A 274 -20.86 -2.99 0.42
CA ILE A 274 -20.04 -4.17 0.66
C ILE A 274 -18.62 -3.81 1.09
N LEU A 275 -18.02 -4.73 1.84
CA LEU A 275 -16.61 -4.73 2.15
C LEU A 275 -15.86 -5.50 1.05
N PHE A 276 -14.78 -4.92 0.53
CA PHE A 276 -13.83 -5.64 -0.32
C PHE A 276 -12.66 -6.16 0.53
N GLU A 277 -12.46 -7.46 0.46
CA GLU A 277 -11.41 -8.17 1.18
C GLU A 277 -10.40 -8.76 0.20
N GLY A 278 -9.12 -8.57 0.48
CA GLY A 278 -8.02 -9.11 -0.32
C GLY A 278 -7.24 -8.05 -1.11
N ILE A 279 -6.22 -8.53 -1.81
CA ILE A 279 -5.40 -7.68 -2.68
C ILE A 279 -6.15 -7.46 -3.99
N PRO A 280 -6.23 -6.21 -4.50
CA PRO A 280 -6.88 -5.93 -5.78
C PRO A 280 -6.30 -6.73 -6.94
N CYS A 281 -7.17 -7.30 -7.77
CA CYS A 281 -6.78 -7.90 -9.04
C CYS A 281 -6.59 -6.78 -10.09
N TRP A 282 -5.40 -6.17 -10.11
CA TRP A 282 -5.11 -4.97 -10.90
C TRP A 282 -5.54 -5.06 -12.38
N PRO A 283 -5.25 -6.14 -13.13
CA PRO A 283 -5.68 -6.25 -14.53
C PRO A 283 -7.19 -6.49 -14.68
N GLY A 284 -7.87 -6.91 -13.62
CA GLY A 284 -9.29 -7.28 -13.58
C GLY A 284 -10.19 -6.27 -12.86
N LEU A 285 -9.67 -5.14 -12.38
CA LEU A 285 -10.47 -4.16 -11.63
C LEU A 285 -11.69 -3.68 -12.41
N LYS A 286 -11.51 -3.23 -13.65
CA LYS A 286 -12.62 -2.74 -14.47
C LYS A 286 -13.71 -3.79 -14.71
N PRO A 287 -13.39 -5.01 -15.17
CA PRO A 287 -14.40 -6.07 -15.29
C PRO A 287 -15.10 -6.46 -14.00
N LEU A 288 -14.43 -6.34 -12.85
CA LEU A 288 -15.03 -6.59 -11.54
C LEU A 288 -16.03 -5.49 -11.14
N PHE A 289 -15.75 -4.25 -11.51
CA PHE A 289 -16.52 -3.08 -11.14
C PHE A 289 -17.85 -2.92 -11.88
N GLU A 290 -17.82 -3.16 -13.18
CA GLU A 290 -18.98 -2.91 -14.04
C GLU A 290 -20.22 -3.67 -13.55
N PRO A 291 -20.15 -4.98 -13.22
CA PRO A 291 -21.30 -5.70 -12.66
C PRO A 291 -21.78 -5.16 -11.30
N LEU A 292 -20.87 -4.70 -10.44
CA LEU A 292 -21.24 -4.12 -9.16
C LEU A 292 -22.01 -2.81 -9.35
N LYS A 293 -21.53 -1.94 -10.25
CA LYS A 293 -22.21 -0.70 -10.62
C LYS A 293 -23.60 -0.94 -11.18
N ASP A 294 -23.73 -1.86 -12.12
CA ASP A 294 -25.00 -2.19 -12.77
C ASP A 294 -26.05 -2.77 -11.80
N ASN A 295 -25.63 -3.21 -10.61
CA ASN A 295 -26.48 -3.75 -9.56
C ASN A 295 -26.56 -2.87 -8.29
N GLY A 296 -26.11 -1.63 -8.33
CA GLY A 296 -26.17 -0.71 -7.17
C GLY A 296 -25.31 -1.12 -5.98
N VAL A 297 -24.28 -1.95 -6.21
CA VAL A 297 -23.41 -2.49 -5.17
C VAL A 297 -22.16 -1.63 -5.05
N ASN A 298 -22.11 -0.74 -4.07
CA ASN A 298 -20.93 0.09 -3.79
C ASN A 298 -19.97 -0.59 -2.80
N VAL A 299 -18.68 -0.57 -3.11
CA VAL A 299 -17.64 -0.96 -2.16
C VAL A 299 -17.35 0.22 -1.24
N THR A 300 -17.84 0.14 -0.01
CA THR A 300 -17.74 1.22 0.97
C THR A 300 -16.86 0.85 2.18
N ALA A 301 -16.17 -0.27 2.10
CA ALA A 301 -15.15 -0.67 3.06
C ALA A 301 -14.07 -1.48 2.34
N VAL A 302 -12.81 -1.25 2.67
CA VAL A 302 -11.66 -2.02 2.18
C VAL A 302 -10.64 -2.19 3.29
N VAL A 303 -10.16 -3.41 3.50
CA VAL A 303 -9.15 -3.69 4.54
C VAL A 303 -7.74 -3.31 4.08
N TYR A 304 -7.46 -3.47 2.79
CA TYR A 304 -6.13 -3.29 2.22
C TYR A 304 -5.63 -1.83 2.32
N ALA A 305 -6.46 -0.85 1.96
CA ALA A 305 -6.03 0.53 1.82
C ALA A 305 -5.66 1.22 3.16
N PRO A 306 -6.47 1.15 4.22
CA PRO A 306 -6.14 1.75 5.52
C PRO A 306 -4.88 1.17 6.16
N ALA A 307 -4.49 -0.05 5.78
CA ALA A 307 -3.32 -0.74 6.33
C ALA A 307 -1.96 -0.06 6.05
N PHE A 308 -1.95 1.02 5.25
CA PHE A 308 -0.77 1.84 4.97
C PHE A 308 -0.76 3.16 5.75
N GLY A 309 -1.76 3.42 6.57
CA GLY A 309 -1.87 4.60 7.42
C GLY A 309 -1.24 4.39 8.80
N PHE A 310 0.08 4.34 8.89
CA PHE A 310 0.79 4.25 10.17
C PHE A 310 0.79 5.60 10.89
N ARG A 311 0.39 5.61 12.18
CA ARG A 311 0.42 6.80 13.04
C ARG A 311 1.18 6.50 14.32
N TYR A 312 2.07 7.41 14.71
CA TYR A 312 2.92 7.31 15.89
C TYR A 312 3.47 8.70 16.28
N ASN A 313 3.76 8.92 17.54
CA ASN A 313 4.31 10.19 18.06
C ASN A 313 5.80 10.07 18.42
N ASN A 314 6.31 8.86 18.55
CA ASN A 314 7.69 8.56 18.92
C ASN A 314 8.11 7.21 18.34
N VAL A 315 9.40 6.87 18.46
CA VAL A 315 9.97 5.62 17.92
C VAL A 315 9.31 4.37 18.52
N ARG A 316 8.92 4.41 19.80
CA ARG A 316 8.27 3.29 20.48
C ARG A 316 6.87 3.02 19.90
N GLU A 317 6.08 4.07 19.72
CA GLU A 317 4.78 3.97 19.06
C GLU A 317 4.92 3.58 17.59
N MET A 318 5.97 4.08 16.91
CA MET A 318 6.31 3.65 15.54
C MET A 318 6.54 2.14 15.49
N ALA A 319 7.38 1.61 16.38
CA ALA A 319 7.62 0.17 16.45
C ALA A 319 6.32 -0.61 16.70
N ALA A 320 5.50 -0.17 17.65
CA ALA A 320 4.19 -0.78 17.93
C ALA A 320 3.25 -0.75 16.72
N ALA A 321 3.21 0.34 15.96
CA ALA A 321 2.39 0.48 14.76
C ALA A 321 2.85 -0.48 13.65
N TYR A 322 4.16 -0.62 13.44
CA TYR A 322 4.71 -1.56 12.44
C TYR A 322 4.50 -3.04 12.80
N CYS A 323 4.28 -3.36 14.08
CA CYS A 323 3.90 -4.70 14.51
C CYS A 323 2.47 -5.09 14.07
N LYS A 324 1.61 -4.14 13.67
CA LYS A 324 0.20 -4.36 13.35
C LYS A 324 -0.05 -4.22 11.84
N ALA A 325 0.32 -5.22 11.06
CA ALA A 325 -0.04 -5.32 9.65
C ALA A 325 -1.11 -6.41 9.45
N PRO A 326 -2.11 -6.24 8.55
CA PRO A 326 -3.23 -7.18 8.39
C PRO A 326 -2.85 -8.63 8.13
N CYS A 327 -1.68 -8.86 7.52
CA CYS A 327 -1.15 -10.20 7.25
C CYS A 327 -0.21 -10.72 8.37
N SER A 328 0.00 -9.93 9.43
CA SER A 328 0.96 -10.23 10.51
C SER A 328 0.33 -10.11 11.90
N VAL A 329 -0.98 -10.27 12.00
CA VAL A 329 -1.75 -10.26 13.26
C VAL A 329 -2.53 -11.55 13.43
N CYS A 330 -2.86 -11.90 14.66
CA CYS A 330 -3.71 -13.05 14.96
C CYS A 330 -5.12 -12.89 14.36
N ILE A 331 -5.82 -13.99 14.24
CA ILE A 331 -7.17 -14.03 13.63
C ILE A 331 -8.13 -13.12 14.39
N GLU A 332 -8.06 -13.10 15.74
CA GLU A 332 -8.90 -12.28 16.61
C GLU A 332 -8.81 -10.80 16.25
N THR A 333 -7.60 -10.25 16.17
CA THR A 333 -7.38 -8.86 15.72
C THR A 333 -7.88 -8.64 14.30
N GLY A 334 -7.61 -9.60 13.42
CA GLY A 334 -8.05 -9.52 12.02
C GLY A 334 -9.57 -9.50 11.87
N VAL A 335 -10.30 -10.28 12.66
CA VAL A 335 -11.77 -10.30 12.70
C VAL A 335 -12.31 -9.00 13.28
N GLU A 336 -11.80 -8.56 14.44
CA GLU A 336 -12.24 -7.32 15.12
C GLU A 336 -12.15 -6.09 14.21
N TRP A 337 -11.04 -5.95 13.47
CA TRP A 337 -10.88 -4.83 12.52
C TRP A 337 -11.95 -4.83 11.42
N ARG A 338 -12.28 -6.01 10.91
CA ARG A 338 -13.27 -6.17 9.84
C ARG A 338 -14.67 -5.93 10.33
N GLU A 339 -15.01 -6.44 11.50
CA GLU A 339 -16.31 -6.21 12.13
C GLU A 339 -16.52 -4.74 12.46
N THR A 340 -15.50 -4.08 13.03
CA THR A 340 -15.56 -2.65 13.32
C THR A 340 -15.81 -1.86 12.05
N MET A 341 -15.06 -2.14 10.99
CA MET A 341 -15.23 -1.49 9.69
C MET A 341 -16.60 -1.77 9.08
N ALA A 342 -17.09 -3.00 9.18
CA ALA A 342 -18.41 -3.38 8.69
C ALA A 342 -19.53 -2.63 9.41
N LYS A 343 -19.46 -2.52 10.73
CA LYS A 343 -20.41 -1.79 11.57
C LYS A 343 -20.38 -0.27 11.28
N GLU A 344 -19.20 0.32 11.29
CA GLU A 344 -19.02 1.77 11.04
C GLU A 344 -19.50 2.17 9.63
N ASN A 345 -19.31 1.32 8.62
CA ASN A 345 -19.64 1.64 7.24
C ASN A 345 -21.01 1.09 6.79
N GLY A 346 -21.78 0.43 7.69
CA GLY A 346 -23.11 -0.09 7.40
C GLY A 346 -23.10 -1.12 6.27
N ILE A 347 -22.20 -2.09 6.35
CA ILE A 347 -21.96 -3.13 5.35
C ILE A 347 -23.04 -4.20 5.44
N SER A 348 -23.58 -4.63 4.28
CA SER A 348 -24.56 -5.70 4.15
C SER A 348 -23.98 -7.00 3.58
N GLY A 349 -22.75 -6.99 3.10
CA GLY A 349 -22.08 -8.17 2.55
C GLY A 349 -20.60 -7.92 2.30
N ALA A 350 -19.87 -8.96 1.89
CA ALA A 350 -18.46 -8.86 1.57
C ALA A 350 -18.15 -9.53 0.23
N LEU A 351 -17.22 -8.93 -0.52
CA LEU A 351 -16.60 -9.51 -1.70
C LEU A 351 -15.17 -9.91 -1.37
N VAL A 352 -14.92 -11.20 -1.27
CA VAL A 352 -13.62 -11.75 -0.89
C VAL A 352 -12.84 -12.16 -2.15
N ASN A 353 -11.72 -11.49 -2.39
CA ASN A 353 -10.80 -11.88 -3.45
C ASN A 353 -9.77 -12.88 -2.91
N TYR A 354 -10.03 -14.17 -3.09
CA TYR A 354 -9.08 -15.24 -2.79
C TYR A 354 -7.93 -15.23 -3.78
N ASN A 355 -6.88 -14.51 -3.46
CA ASN A 355 -5.68 -14.52 -4.28
C ASN A 355 -4.83 -15.76 -3.95
N ARG A 356 -4.85 -16.76 -4.86
CA ARG A 356 -4.15 -18.04 -4.68
C ARG A 356 -2.67 -17.88 -4.32
N SER A 357 -1.98 -16.95 -4.92
CA SER A 357 -0.54 -16.74 -4.69
C SER A 357 -0.24 -15.88 -3.44
N CYS A 358 -1.24 -15.26 -2.81
CA CYS A 358 -1.07 -14.47 -1.58
C CYS A 358 -1.45 -15.30 -0.36
N LYS A 359 -0.58 -16.20 0.09
CA LYS A 359 -0.83 -17.10 1.22
C LYS A 359 -1.14 -16.37 2.53
N PRO A 360 -0.39 -15.33 2.93
CA PRO A 360 -0.63 -14.63 4.20
C PRO A 360 -2.00 -13.97 4.28
N TRP A 361 -2.54 -13.53 3.14
CA TRP A 361 -3.87 -12.94 3.11
C TRP A 361 -4.96 -14.00 3.02
N SER A 362 -4.83 -14.94 2.09
CA SER A 362 -5.88 -15.93 1.83
C SER A 362 -5.96 -17.03 2.89
N GLY A 363 -4.87 -17.30 3.62
CA GLY A 363 -4.82 -18.40 4.59
C GLY A 363 -5.76 -18.25 5.78
N ALA A 364 -6.08 -17.02 6.21
CA ALA A 364 -6.98 -16.76 7.31
C ALA A 364 -8.46 -16.64 6.89
N MET A 365 -8.74 -16.48 5.59
CA MET A 365 -10.09 -16.13 5.10
C MET A 365 -11.18 -17.14 5.47
N PRO A 366 -10.97 -18.46 5.39
CA PRO A 366 -12.03 -19.41 5.76
C PRO A 366 -12.52 -19.25 7.21
N GLU A 367 -11.61 -19.00 8.15
CA GLU A 367 -11.94 -18.78 9.55
C GLU A 367 -12.60 -17.40 9.78
N ILE A 368 -12.12 -16.36 9.08
CA ILE A 368 -12.74 -15.03 9.13
C ILE A 368 -14.17 -15.09 8.60
N GLU A 369 -14.40 -15.73 7.46
CA GLU A 369 -15.74 -15.90 6.90
C GLU A 369 -16.68 -16.69 7.83
N ARG A 370 -16.17 -17.74 8.48
CA ARG A 370 -16.94 -18.51 9.44
C ARG A 370 -17.43 -17.62 10.58
N ARG A 371 -16.56 -16.82 11.18
CA ARG A 371 -16.90 -15.91 12.29
C ARG A 371 -17.83 -14.78 11.87
N TRP A 372 -17.77 -14.32 10.63
CA TRP A 372 -18.70 -13.31 10.12
C TRP A 372 -20.13 -13.84 9.93
N LYS A 373 -20.31 -15.13 9.79
CA LYS A 373 -21.61 -15.76 9.63
C LYS A 373 -22.29 -16.10 10.96
N GLU A 374 -21.53 -16.13 12.04
CA GLU A 374 -22.00 -16.26 13.44
C GLU A 374 -22.44 -14.92 14.03
#